data_6a973c04216a870b5cbe9b8eed2fea1a
#
_entry.id   6a973c04216a870b5cbe9b8eed2fea1a
#
_cell.length_a   1.000
_cell.length_b   1.000
_cell.length_c   1.000
_cell.angle_alpha   90.00
_cell.angle_beta   90.00
_cell.angle_gamma   90.00
#
_symmetry.space_group_name_H-M   'P 1'
#
loop_
_entity.id
_entity.type
_entity.pdbx_description
1 polymer ?
#
loop_
_entity_poly.entity_id
_entity_poly.type
_entity_poly.pdbx_seq_one_letter_code
_entity_poly.pdbx_strand_id
1 'polypeptide(L)'
;MKTRIFSLVALILLFISCKKEQSIVVTTDEYHAAIDNVTQIMLHDIFSPPVASRIFVYPNIAAYEIMAQNSKTYVSLQNQLNGLDSIPKLDVKKKINQPLAALIAHMELSKQLIFSEEIVNKFRDSLYQKWTDQNEEEFLVSKEYGLEVADRIKIWMGKDNYKETRTMSKFSVYANQPGRWQPTPPSYMDAVEPHWGKIRTMVLDSASQFKPIPAFTFSLDKNSPFFKEVQEVYNISKQMIKKGDDSEEIKMAQFWDCNPYVSVTQGHMMFAKKKITPGAHWMGIAKIASIKSNADFAKTVFAYTKTSIGIFDGFISCWNEKFKSNAVRPETVINQHIDENWKPILQTPPFPEYTSGHSVVSMCSASILTSVFGDNFAYADDTEVQFGLPIRKFKSFDGAAKEAAMSRLYGGIHYKSAIVNGMDHGKNIGDFIVGNLKMIK
;
A
#
# COMPACT_ATOMS: atom_id res chain seq x y z
N MET A 1 -31.41 -14.20 72.26
CA MET A 1 -30.28 -14.45 71.32
C MET A 1 -30.73 -14.68 69.85
N LYS A 2 -31.84 -14.14 69.42
CA LYS A 2 -32.37 -14.32 68.03
C LYS A 2 -32.47 -13.04 67.19
N THR A 3 -32.09 -11.85 67.69
CA THR A 3 -32.28 -10.56 67.05
C THR A 3 -30.98 -9.93 66.52
N ARG A 4 -29.81 -10.56 66.63
CA ARG A 4 -28.52 -10.06 66.18
C ARG A 4 -27.98 -10.69 64.88
N ILE A 5 -28.66 -11.72 64.34
CA ILE A 5 -28.23 -12.42 63.10
C ILE A 5 -28.86 -11.80 61.84
N PHE A 6 -29.98 -11.12 61.94
CA PHE A 6 -30.65 -10.48 60.80
C PHE A 6 -29.99 -9.19 60.34
N SER A 7 -29.21 -8.49 61.14
CA SER A 7 -28.52 -7.24 60.75
C SER A 7 -27.23 -7.46 59.99
N LEU A 8 -26.65 -8.67 60.04
CA LEU A 8 -25.38 -8.96 59.35
C LEU A 8 -25.57 -9.40 57.89
N VAL A 9 -26.72 -9.95 57.56
CA VAL A 9 -27.06 -10.40 56.19
C VAL A 9 -27.48 -9.21 55.29
N ALA A 10 -28.07 -8.15 55.88
CA ALA A 10 -28.47 -6.95 55.14
C ALA A 10 -27.28 -6.04 54.74
N LEU A 11 -26.08 -6.20 55.37
CA LEU A 11 -24.91 -5.38 55.08
C LEU A 11 -24.02 -5.96 53.96
N ILE A 12 -24.21 -7.23 53.58
CA ILE A 12 -23.42 -7.89 52.50
C ILE A 12 -24.01 -7.63 51.12
N LEU A 13 -25.25 -7.13 51.01
CA LEU A 13 -25.92 -6.85 49.74
C LEU A 13 -25.70 -5.43 49.20
N LEU A 14 -24.89 -4.58 49.86
CA LEU A 14 -24.64 -3.19 49.45
C LEU A 14 -23.27 -2.96 48.78
N PHE A 15 -22.46 -4.01 48.55
CA PHE A 15 -21.25 -3.93 47.74
C PHE A 15 -21.46 -4.51 46.33
N ILE A 16 -22.61 -4.32 45.70
CA ILE A 16 -22.65 -4.28 44.24
C ILE A 16 -22.09 -2.91 43.87
N SER A 17 -20.77 -2.85 43.88
CA SER A 17 -20.02 -1.73 43.27
C SER A 17 -20.51 -1.64 41.83
N CYS A 18 -21.35 -0.65 41.50
CA CYS A 18 -21.47 -0.18 40.14
C CYS A 18 -20.07 0.19 39.69
N LYS A 19 -19.36 -0.72 39.02
CA LYS A 19 -18.18 -0.35 38.25
C LYS A 19 -18.71 0.73 37.31
N LYS A 20 -18.29 1.97 37.57
CA LYS A 20 -18.58 3.06 36.65
C LYS A 20 -17.96 2.65 35.32
N GLU A 21 -18.79 2.29 34.38
CA GLU A 21 -18.33 1.90 33.06
C GLU A 21 -17.48 3.03 32.50
N GLN A 22 -16.20 2.75 32.28
CA GLN A 22 -15.30 3.74 31.68
C GLN A 22 -15.48 3.69 30.16
N SER A 23 -15.50 4.85 29.53
CA SER A 23 -15.52 4.90 28.06
C SER A 23 -14.29 4.20 27.48
N ILE A 24 -14.48 3.46 26.41
CA ILE A 24 -13.41 2.75 25.71
C ILE A 24 -12.46 3.76 25.08
N VAL A 25 -11.17 3.64 25.37
CA VAL A 25 -10.13 4.45 24.75
C VAL A 25 -9.43 3.63 23.69
N VAL A 26 -9.61 4.00 22.42
CA VAL A 26 -8.89 3.43 21.28
C VAL A 26 -7.70 4.32 20.98
N THR A 27 -6.51 3.72 20.92
CA THR A 27 -5.26 4.43 20.73
C THR A 27 -4.82 4.45 19.25
N THR A 28 -3.95 5.39 18.90
CA THR A 28 -3.28 5.39 17.58
C THR A 28 -2.46 4.13 17.38
N ASP A 29 -1.85 3.59 18.44
CA ASP A 29 -1.05 2.36 18.39
C ASP A 29 -1.89 1.14 17.99
N GLU A 30 -3.14 1.05 18.43
CA GLU A 30 -4.06 -0.03 18.01
C GLU A 30 -4.39 0.09 16.51
N TYR A 31 -4.53 1.32 15.99
CA TYR A 31 -4.74 1.51 14.55
C TYR A 31 -3.48 1.19 13.74
N HIS A 32 -2.30 1.62 14.22
CA HIS A 32 -1.03 1.23 13.61
C HIS A 32 -0.84 -0.29 13.60
N ALA A 33 -1.17 -0.95 14.70
CA ALA A 33 -1.08 -2.41 14.81
C ALA A 33 -2.04 -3.12 13.83
N ALA A 34 -3.22 -2.57 13.56
CA ALA A 34 -4.13 -3.12 12.55
C ALA A 34 -3.55 -3.00 11.13
N ILE A 35 -2.93 -1.88 10.78
CA ILE A 35 -2.23 -1.70 9.48
C ILE A 35 -1.04 -2.67 9.37
N ASP A 36 -0.23 -2.81 10.44
CA ASP A 36 0.89 -3.75 10.48
C ASP A 36 0.42 -5.20 10.34
N ASN A 37 -0.67 -5.58 11.00
CA ASN A 37 -1.25 -6.91 10.90
C ASN A 37 -1.66 -7.24 9.45
N VAL A 38 -2.34 -6.32 8.77
CA VAL A 38 -2.69 -6.45 7.34
C VAL A 38 -1.43 -6.58 6.49
N THR A 39 -0.39 -5.79 6.77
CA THR A 39 0.90 -5.86 6.06
C THR A 39 1.56 -7.22 6.22
N GLN A 40 1.59 -7.78 7.45
CA GLN A 40 2.16 -9.11 7.70
C GLN A 40 1.37 -10.22 7.01
N ILE A 41 0.04 -10.09 6.92
CA ILE A 41 -0.80 -11.05 6.18
C ILE A 41 -0.52 -10.96 4.68
N MET A 42 -0.39 -9.77 4.12
CA MET A 42 -0.02 -9.63 2.71
C MET A 42 1.34 -10.23 2.38
N LEU A 43 2.30 -10.16 3.29
CA LEU A 43 3.58 -10.86 3.21
C LEU A 43 3.41 -12.39 3.26
N HIS A 44 2.54 -12.86 4.16
CA HIS A 44 2.25 -14.28 4.32
C HIS A 44 1.60 -14.87 3.06
N ASP A 45 0.61 -14.18 2.53
CA ASP A 45 -0.23 -14.59 1.41
C ASP A 45 0.39 -14.25 0.04
N ILE A 46 1.52 -13.54 0.00
CA ILE A 46 2.28 -13.15 -1.20
C ILE A 46 1.40 -12.40 -2.21
N PHE A 47 0.71 -11.37 -1.76
CA PHE A 47 -0.11 -10.54 -2.64
C PHE A 47 0.72 -9.70 -3.62
N SER A 48 0.20 -9.57 -4.85
CA SER A 48 0.79 -8.66 -5.85
C SER A 48 0.75 -7.19 -5.38
N PRO A 49 1.71 -6.34 -5.79
CA PRO A 49 1.70 -4.94 -5.40
C PRO A 49 0.41 -4.18 -5.73
N PRO A 50 -0.20 -4.38 -6.92
CA PRO A 50 -1.52 -3.78 -7.20
C PRO A 50 -2.61 -4.28 -6.26
N VAL A 51 -2.72 -5.60 -6.02
CA VAL A 51 -3.75 -6.16 -5.13
C VAL A 51 -3.54 -5.68 -3.69
N ALA A 52 -2.28 -5.61 -3.22
CA ALA A 52 -1.96 -5.06 -1.91
C ALA A 52 -2.47 -3.61 -1.74
N SER A 53 -2.39 -2.78 -2.79
CA SER A 53 -2.95 -1.42 -2.75
C SER A 53 -4.46 -1.40 -2.53
N ARG A 54 -5.17 -2.36 -3.12
CA ARG A 54 -6.61 -2.54 -2.93
C ARG A 54 -6.96 -2.97 -1.51
N ILE A 55 -6.14 -3.82 -0.91
CA ILE A 55 -6.31 -4.30 0.48
C ILE A 55 -6.14 -3.13 1.47
N PHE A 56 -5.26 -2.17 1.19
CA PHE A 56 -5.12 -0.99 2.05
C PHE A 56 -6.23 0.03 1.87
N VAL A 57 -6.67 0.32 0.64
CA VAL A 57 -7.48 1.51 0.38
C VAL A 57 -8.90 1.43 0.96
N TYR A 58 -9.60 0.32 0.77
CA TYR A 58 -11.00 0.21 1.20
C TYR A 58 -11.19 0.20 2.71
N PRO A 59 -10.41 -0.54 3.51
CA PRO A 59 -10.52 -0.48 4.98
C PRO A 59 -10.22 0.89 5.55
N ASN A 60 -9.20 1.58 5.01
CA ASN A 60 -8.87 2.94 5.43
C ASN A 60 -9.97 3.95 5.08
N ILE A 61 -10.62 3.82 3.91
CA ILE A 61 -11.79 4.65 3.53
C ILE A 61 -12.94 4.41 4.51
N ALA A 62 -13.24 3.16 4.88
CA ALA A 62 -14.29 2.85 5.84
C ALA A 62 -14.03 3.50 7.21
N ALA A 63 -12.81 3.39 7.72
CA ALA A 63 -12.41 4.03 8.96
C ALA A 63 -12.50 5.56 8.88
N TYR A 64 -12.03 6.15 7.79
CA TYR A 64 -12.05 7.59 7.58
C TYR A 64 -13.48 8.15 7.51
N GLU A 65 -14.37 7.49 6.80
CA GLU A 65 -15.76 7.91 6.69
C GLU A 65 -16.45 8.01 8.06
N ILE A 66 -16.16 7.08 8.97
CA ILE A 66 -16.66 7.13 10.34
C ILE A 66 -16.07 8.34 11.08
N MET A 67 -14.76 8.59 10.95
CA MET A 67 -14.11 9.73 11.61
C MET A 67 -14.54 11.09 11.02
N ALA A 68 -14.97 11.12 9.77
CA ALA A 68 -15.45 12.34 9.11
C ALA A 68 -16.89 12.71 9.50
N GLN A 69 -17.71 11.76 10.00
CA GLN A 69 -19.09 12.04 10.41
C GLN A 69 -19.13 13.04 11.56
N ASN A 70 -19.89 14.12 11.36
CA ASN A 70 -20.03 15.24 12.31
C ASN A 70 -18.69 15.89 12.74
N SER A 71 -17.60 15.61 12.02
CA SER A 71 -16.30 16.24 12.29
C SER A 71 -16.34 17.74 11.99
N LYS A 72 -15.68 18.55 12.84
CA LYS A 72 -15.44 19.97 12.57
C LYS A 72 -14.28 20.20 11.61
N THR A 73 -13.40 19.22 11.44
CA THR A 73 -12.15 19.30 10.69
C THR A 73 -12.21 18.53 9.38
N TYR A 74 -12.77 17.31 9.41
CA TYR A 74 -12.72 16.40 8.27
C TYR A 74 -14.00 16.41 7.45
N VAL A 75 -13.87 16.15 6.15
CA VAL A 75 -14.96 16.11 5.17
C VAL A 75 -15.11 14.70 4.64
N SER A 76 -16.34 14.21 4.54
CA SER A 76 -16.64 12.89 3.94
C SER A 76 -16.16 12.82 2.49
N LEU A 77 -15.72 11.63 2.08
CA LEU A 77 -15.36 11.29 0.71
C LEU A 77 -16.58 10.95 -0.17
N GLN A 78 -17.76 10.95 0.41
CA GLN A 78 -19.02 10.75 -0.32
C GLN A 78 -19.12 11.80 -1.44
N ASN A 79 -19.44 11.35 -2.67
CA ASN A 79 -19.48 12.14 -3.90
C ASN A 79 -18.15 12.79 -4.32
N GLN A 80 -17.03 12.45 -3.66
CA GLN A 80 -15.69 12.85 -4.04
C GLN A 80 -14.91 11.67 -4.64
N LEU A 81 -15.19 10.44 -4.19
CA LEU A 81 -14.64 9.24 -4.80
C LEU A 81 -15.59 8.66 -5.84
N ASN A 82 -15.04 8.13 -6.92
CA ASN A 82 -15.78 7.59 -8.04
C ASN A 82 -16.79 6.51 -7.60
N GLY A 83 -18.08 6.81 -7.75
CA GLY A 83 -19.18 5.91 -7.43
C GLY A 83 -19.47 5.72 -5.93
N LEU A 84 -18.86 6.50 -5.05
CA LEU A 84 -19.21 6.53 -3.61
C LEU A 84 -20.30 7.58 -3.37
N ASP A 85 -21.54 7.18 -3.51
CA ASP A 85 -22.72 8.06 -3.50
C ASP A 85 -23.42 8.19 -2.15
N SER A 86 -23.20 7.26 -1.23
CA SER A 86 -23.80 7.34 0.11
C SER A 86 -22.96 6.60 1.17
N ILE A 87 -22.98 7.14 2.38
CA ILE A 87 -22.40 6.55 3.59
C ILE A 87 -23.46 6.57 4.70
N PRO A 88 -23.59 5.52 5.53
CA PRO A 88 -24.47 5.51 6.69
C PRO A 88 -24.17 6.68 7.61
N LYS A 89 -25.21 7.38 8.04
CA LYS A 89 -25.06 8.53 8.93
C LYS A 89 -24.93 8.08 10.38
N LEU A 90 -24.08 8.77 11.11
CA LEU A 90 -23.95 8.57 12.55
C LEU A 90 -25.25 8.96 13.26
N ASP A 91 -25.84 8.04 14.03
CA ASP A 91 -26.96 8.35 14.90
C ASP A 91 -26.47 9.04 16.17
N VAL A 92 -26.67 10.37 16.23
CA VAL A 92 -26.23 11.20 17.37
C VAL A 92 -26.95 10.88 18.69
N LYS A 93 -28.03 10.10 18.66
CA LYS A 93 -28.75 9.66 19.87
C LYS A 93 -28.08 8.45 20.52
N LYS A 94 -27.35 7.66 19.73
CA LYS A 94 -26.57 6.51 20.22
C LYS A 94 -25.21 6.99 20.71
N LYS A 95 -24.71 6.42 21.82
CA LYS A 95 -23.37 6.71 22.34
C LYS A 95 -22.28 5.95 21.58
N ILE A 96 -22.12 6.28 20.28
CA ILE A 96 -21.16 5.63 19.40
C ILE A 96 -19.78 6.23 19.65
N ASN A 97 -18.78 5.38 19.95
CA ASN A 97 -17.38 5.72 20.00
C ASN A 97 -16.80 5.64 18.58
N GLN A 98 -16.61 6.80 17.92
CA GLN A 98 -16.17 6.85 16.52
C GLN A 98 -14.79 6.20 16.29
N PRO A 99 -13.73 6.44 17.11
CA PRO A 99 -12.46 5.69 16.97
C PRO A 99 -12.63 4.18 17.03
N LEU A 100 -13.48 3.70 17.94
CA LEU A 100 -13.77 2.27 18.09
C LEU A 100 -14.48 1.71 16.84
N ALA A 101 -15.55 2.37 16.40
CA ALA A 101 -16.28 1.98 15.20
C ALA A 101 -15.38 2.00 13.95
N ALA A 102 -14.49 2.99 13.83
CA ALA A 102 -13.54 3.13 12.73
C ALA A 102 -12.55 1.95 12.66
N LEU A 103 -11.97 1.58 13.80
CA LEU A 103 -11.03 0.46 13.86
C LEU A 103 -11.74 -0.89 13.61
N ILE A 104 -12.97 -1.04 14.11
CA ILE A 104 -13.80 -2.23 13.82
C ILE A 104 -14.09 -2.31 12.32
N ALA A 105 -14.53 -1.22 11.69
CA ALA A 105 -14.82 -1.20 10.25
C ALA A 105 -13.58 -1.55 9.42
N HIS A 106 -12.41 -1.02 9.80
CA HIS A 106 -11.14 -1.34 9.17
C HIS A 106 -10.83 -2.85 9.23
N MET A 107 -10.89 -3.45 10.42
CA MET A 107 -10.54 -4.87 10.61
C MET A 107 -11.53 -5.81 9.89
N GLU A 108 -12.83 -5.53 10.00
CA GLU A 108 -13.86 -6.38 9.39
C GLU A 108 -13.84 -6.32 7.86
N LEU A 109 -13.52 -5.17 7.29
CA LEU A 109 -13.36 -5.05 5.84
C LEU A 109 -12.03 -5.65 5.37
N SER A 110 -10.94 -5.49 6.12
CA SER A 110 -9.63 -6.09 5.81
C SER A 110 -9.73 -7.62 5.73
N LYS A 111 -10.44 -8.24 6.66
CA LYS A 111 -10.67 -9.69 6.68
C LYS A 111 -11.23 -10.23 5.35
N GLN A 112 -12.06 -9.46 4.67
CA GLN A 112 -12.73 -9.88 3.43
C GLN A 112 -11.85 -9.74 2.18
N LEU A 113 -10.65 -9.19 2.32
CA LEU A 113 -9.73 -8.89 1.23
C LEU A 113 -8.49 -9.79 1.19
N ILE A 114 -8.34 -10.67 2.18
CA ILE A 114 -7.16 -11.51 2.41
C ILE A 114 -7.54 -13.00 2.37
N PHE A 115 -6.52 -13.87 2.31
CA PHE A 115 -6.74 -15.33 2.32
C PHE A 115 -6.64 -15.90 3.74
N SER A 116 -5.65 -15.48 4.53
CA SER A 116 -5.39 -15.98 5.88
C SER A 116 -6.24 -15.25 6.94
N GLU A 117 -7.58 -15.41 6.84
CA GLU A 117 -8.55 -14.72 7.72
C GLU A 117 -8.34 -14.99 9.20
N GLU A 118 -7.83 -16.17 9.57
CA GLU A 118 -7.58 -16.58 10.96
C GLU A 118 -6.58 -15.66 11.66
N ILE A 119 -5.63 -15.06 10.94
CA ILE A 119 -4.64 -14.15 11.52
C ILE A 119 -5.32 -12.83 11.93
N VAL A 120 -6.18 -12.27 11.04
CA VAL A 120 -6.99 -11.09 11.39
C VAL A 120 -7.97 -11.40 12.52
N ASN A 121 -8.65 -12.55 12.46
CA ASN A 121 -9.60 -12.94 13.48
C ASN A 121 -8.93 -12.98 14.86
N LYS A 122 -7.75 -13.61 14.98
CA LYS A 122 -7.01 -13.66 16.24
C LYS A 122 -6.67 -12.27 16.79
N PHE A 123 -6.19 -11.37 15.95
CA PHE A 123 -5.89 -9.98 16.32
C PHE A 123 -7.16 -9.24 16.74
N ARG A 124 -8.20 -9.26 15.91
CA ARG A 124 -9.49 -8.63 16.16
C ARG A 124 -10.13 -9.13 17.47
N ASP A 125 -10.19 -10.45 17.66
CA ASP A 125 -10.88 -11.05 18.81
C ASP A 125 -10.21 -10.68 20.13
N SER A 126 -8.88 -10.50 20.13
CA SER A 126 -8.16 -9.99 21.30
C SER A 126 -8.57 -8.56 21.68
N LEU A 127 -8.78 -7.69 20.66
CA LEU A 127 -9.26 -6.33 20.88
C LEU A 127 -10.74 -6.32 21.29
N TYR A 128 -11.58 -7.14 20.67
CA TYR A 128 -13.00 -7.25 21.00
C TYR A 128 -13.21 -7.68 22.43
N GLN A 129 -12.45 -8.69 22.90
CA GLN A 129 -12.50 -9.11 24.32
C GLN A 129 -12.11 -7.97 25.24
N LYS A 130 -10.99 -7.28 24.96
CA LYS A 130 -10.54 -6.12 25.74
C LYS A 130 -11.63 -5.04 25.86
N TRP A 131 -12.28 -4.68 24.75
CA TRP A 131 -13.27 -3.61 24.71
C TRP A 131 -14.60 -4.03 25.36
N THR A 132 -15.01 -5.29 25.20
CA THR A 132 -16.19 -5.84 25.87
C THR A 132 -15.99 -5.81 27.41
N ASP A 133 -14.79 -6.18 27.91
CA ASP A 133 -14.49 -6.17 29.34
C ASP A 133 -14.43 -4.73 29.91
N GLN A 134 -14.16 -3.72 29.09
CA GLN A 134 -14.15 -2.31 29.49
C GLN A 134 -15.56 -1.71 29.55
N ASN A 135 -16.34 -1.86 28.46
CA ASN A 135 -17.70 -1.33 28.35
C ASN A 135 -18.46 -2.05 27.20
N GLU A 136 -19.21 -3.08 27.57
CA GLU A 136 -19.93 -3.90 26.60
C GLU A 136 -20.99 -3.12 25.82
N GLU A 137 -21.74 -2.21 26.47
CA GLU A 137 -22.78 -1.40 25.79
C GLU A 137 -22.15 -0.49 24.73
N GLU A 138 -21.12 0.27 25.06
CA GLU A 138 -20.42 1.16 24.14
C GLU A 138 -19.77 0.37 23.00
N PHE A 139 -19.19 -0.82 23.30
CA PHE A 139 -18.63 -1.71 22.30
C PHE A 139 -19.68 -2.19 21.31
N LEU A 140 -20.80 -2.71 21.76
CA LEU A 140 -21.85 -3.28 20.89
C LEU A 140 -22.46 -2.22 19.97
N VAL A 141 -22.77 -1.05 20.51
CA VAL A 141 -23.34 0.07 19.72
C VAL A 141 -22.36 0.58 18.68
N SER A 142 -21.07 0.72 19.06
CA SER A 142 -20.01 1.17 18.13
C SER A 142 -19.71 0.13 17.06
N LYS A 143 -19.76 -1.16 17.44
CA LYS A 143 -19.58 -2.28 16.51
C LYS A 143 -20.69 -2.33 15.48
N GLU A 144 -21.95 -2.18 15.88
CA GLU A 144 -23.10 -2.15 14.96
C GLU A 144 -22.87 -1.10 13.85
N TYR A 145 -22.52 0.13 14.23
CA TYR A 145 -22.26 1.20 13.28
C TYR A 145 -21.01 0.95 12.41
N GLY A 146 -19.94 0.45 13.01
CA GLY A 146 -18.72 0.10 12.26
C GLY A 146 -18.98 -0.96 11.19
N LEU A 147 -19.79 -1.97 11.49
CA LEU A 147 -20.20 -3.01 10.55
C LEU A 147 -21.10 -2.45 9.43
N GLU A 148 -22.04 -1.55 9.76
CA GLU A 148 -22.91 -0.91 8.77
C GLU A 148 -22.10 -0.13 7.73
N VAL A 149 -21.10 0.65 8.17
CA VAL A 149 -20.21 1.38 7.26
C VAL A 149 -19.33 0.42 6.45
N ALA A 150 -18.77 -0.62 7.09
CA ALA A 150 -17.95 -1.62 6.40
C ALA A 150 -18.75 -2.33 5.29
N ASP A 151 -19.99 -2.72 5.55
CA ASP A 151 -20.87 -3.36 4.56
C ASP A 151 -21.21 -2.40 3.41
N ARG A 152 -21.43 -1.13 3.68
CA ARG A 152 -21.65 -0.13 2.64
C ARG A 152 -20.43 0.02 1.73
N ILE A 153 -19.24 0.12 2.31
CA ILE A 153 -17.98 0.20 1.54
C ILE A 153 -17.73 -1.11 0.78
N LYS A 154 -18.05 -2.27 1.35
CA LYS A 154 -17.97 -3.57 0.67
C LYS A 154 -18.84 -3.63 -0.59
N ILE A 155 -20.09 -3.14 -0.51
CA ILE A 155 -21.01 -3.09 -1.67
C ILE A 155 -20.43 -2.19 -2.77
N TRP A 156 -19.87 -1.03 -2.42
CA TRP A 156 -19.22 -0.12 -3.36
C TRP A 156 -17.93 -0.72 -3.94
N MET A 157 -17.10 -1.35 -3.11
CA MET A 157 -15.90 -2.09 -3.50
C MET A 157 -16.22 -3.20 -4.51
N GLY A 158 -17.33 -3.93 -4.31
CA GLY A 158 -17.75 -5.00 -5.21
C GLY A 158 -18.09 -4.55 -6.64
N LYS A 159 -18.14 -3.23 -6.89
CA LYS A 159 -18.40 -2.62 -8.21
C LYS A 159 -17.14 -1.99 -8.83
N ASP A 160 -15.96 -2.34 -8.36
CA ASP A 160 -14.69 -1.75 -8.83
C ASP A 160 -14.08 -2.47 -10.04
N ASN A 161 -14.76 -3.46 -10.59
CA ASN A 161 -14.31 -4.29 -11.70
C ASN A 161 -13.18 -5.29 -11.35
N TYR A 162 -12.81 -5.42 -10.06
CA TYR A 162 -11.77 -6.38 -9.65
C TYR A 162 -12.15 -7.83 -9.97
N LYS A 163 -13.38 -8.22 -9.67
CA LYS A 163 -13.90 -9.57 -9.90
C LYS A 163 -13.87 -9.92 -11.39
N GLU A 164 -14.25 -8.99 -12.23
CA GLU A 164 -14.29 -9.14 -13.68
C GLU A 164 -12.89 -9.32 -14.26
N THR A 165 -11.88 -8.61 -13.71
CA THR A 165 -10.49 -8.77 -14.18
C THR A 165 -9.95 -10.18 -13.96
N ARG A 166 -10.48 -10.94 -12.99
CA ARG A 166 -10.05 -12.34 -12.70
C ARG A 166 -10.51 -13.33 -13.76
N THR A 167 -11.51 -13.00 -14.56
CA THR A 167 -12.08 -13.85 -15.60
C THR A 167 -11.67 -13.44 -17.01
N MET A 168 -10.90 -12.37 -17.17
CA MET A 168 -10.37 -11.93 -18.45
C MET A 168 -9.25 -12.84 -18.94
N SER A 169 -9.04 -12.88 -20.26
CA SER A 169 -8.02 -13.69 -20.91
C SER A 169 -6.62 -13.40 -20.36
N LYS A 170 -5.77 -14.43 -20.27
CA LYS A 170 -4.36 -14.26 -19.94
C LYS A 170 -3.67 -13.33 -20.93
N PHE A 171 -2.64 -12.63 -20.45
CA PHE A 171 -1.82 -11.78 -21.29
C PHE A 171 -1.01 -12.62 -22.27
N SER A 172 -1.11 -12.28 -23.58
CA SER A 172 -0.39 -13.01 -24.62
C SER A 172 1.04 -12.45 -24.76
N VAL A 173 2.01 -13.35 -24.72
CA VAL A 173 3.41 -13.07 -24.96
C VAL A 173 3.77 -13.40 -26.41
N TYR A 174 4.41 -12.49 -27.12
CA TYR A 174 4.79 -12.66 -28.52
C TYR A 174 6.32 -12.75 -28.64
N ALA A 175 6.84 -13.98 -28.61
CA ALA A 175 8.29 -14.25 -28.65
C ALA A 175 8.99 -13.74 -29.91
N ASN A 176 8.27 -13.55 -31.03
CA ASN A 176 8.80 -13.05 -32.31
C ASN A 176 8.70 -11.52 -32.44
N GLN A 177 8.34 -10.79 -31.38
CA GLN A 177 8.29 -9.34 -31.36
C GLN A 177 9.36 -8.77 -30.41
N PRO A 178 10.60 -8.55 -30.91
CA PRO A 178 11.63 -7.92 -30.11
C PRO A 178 11.17 -6.53 -29.66
N GLY A 179 11.48 -6.14 -28.45
CA GLY A 179 10.97 -4.90 -27.88
C GLY A 179 9.68 -5.03 -27.07
N ARG A 180 9.03 -6.20 -27.13
CA ARG A 180 7.89 -6.55 -26.25
C ARG A 180 8.35 -7.34 -25.05
N TRP A 181 7.65 -7.12 -23.94
CA TRP A 181 7.92 -7.81 -22.69
C TRP A 181 7.78 -9.34 -22.85
N GLN A 182 8.70 -10.05 -22.23
CA GLN A 182 8.71 -11.50 -22.09
C GLN A 182 9.01 -11.88 -20.65
N PRO A 183 8.52 -13.04 -20.17
CA PRO A 183 8.93 -13.59 -18.87
C PRO A 183 10.46 -13.71 -18.78
N THR A 184 10.99 -13.41 -17.59
CA THR A 184 12.43 -13.40 -17.32
C THR A 184 12.83 -14.47 -16.31
N PRO A 185 14.11 -14.89 -16.28
CA PRO A 185 14.61 -15.79 -15.25
C PRO A 185 14.40 -15.23 -13.83
N PRO A 186 14.44 -16.11 -12.79
CA PRO A 186 14.62 -17.56 -12.88
C PRO A 186 13.31 -18.33 -13.08
N SER A 187 12.15 -17.72 -12.78
CA SER A 187 10.86 -18.41 -12.68
C SER A 187 10.00 -18.31 -13.93
N TYR A 188 10.32 -17.43 -14.87
CA TYR A 188 9.55 -17.20 -16.10
C TYR A 188 8.04 -17.06 -15.85
N MET A 189 7.68 -16.29 -14.82
CA MET A 189 6.29 -16.11 -14.38
C MET A 189 5.43 -15.44 -15.46
N ASP A 190 4.16 -15.85 -15.53
CA ASP A 190 3.13 -15.15 -16.29
C ASP A 190 3.02 -13.68 -15.87
N ALA A 191 2.49 -12.84 -16.76
CA ALA A 191 2.27 -11.42 -16.49
C ALA A 191 1.33 -11.20 -15.29
N VAL A 192 1.79 -10.42 -14.32
CA VAL A 192 1.04 -10.15 -13.10
C VAL A 192 0.09 -8.97 -13.28
N GLU A 193 -1.18 -9.19 -12.99
CA GLU A 193 -2.27 -8.21 -13.00
C GLU A 193 -2.44 -7.46 -14.35
N PRO A 194 -2.48 -8.14 -15.52
CA PRO A 194 -2.46 -7.46 -16.81
C PRO A 194 -3.68 -6.57 -17.06
N HIS A 195 -4.76 -6.76 -16.31
CA HIS A 195 -6.01 -6.00 -16.45
C HIS A 195 -6.23 -4.96 -15.34
N TRP A 196 -5.20 -4.70 -14.50
CA TRP A 196 -5.33 -3.78 -13.37
C TRP A 196 -5.75 -2.36 -13.78
N GLY A 197 -5.34 -1.89 -14.96
CA GLY A 197 -5.77 -0.61 -15.54
C GLY A 197 -7.27 -0.51 -15.84
N LYS A 198 -8.05 -1.61 -15.70
CA LYS A 198 -9.51 -1.63 -15.85
C LYS A 198 -10.27 -1.51 -14.52
N ILE A 199 -9.55 -1.50 -13.40
CA ILE A 199 -10.13 -1.26 -12.08
C ILE A 199 -10.62 0.18 -11.99
N ARG A 200 -11.75 0.41 -11.31
CA ARG A 200 -12.26 1.77 -11.05
C ARG A 200 -11.26 2.55 -10.19
N THR A 201 -10.85 3.71 -10.69
CA THR A 201 -10.04 4.69 -9.95
C THR A 201 -10.81 5.28 -8.77
N MET A 202 -10.13 5.79 -7.77
CA MET A 202 -10.74 6.50 -6.64
C MET A 202 -11.03 7.96 -6.99
N VAL A 203 -10.02 8.70 -7.47
CA VAL A 203 -10.07 10.16 -7.71
C VAL A 203 -9.82 10.48 -9.18
N LEU A 204 -8.98 9.72 -9.86
CA LEU A 204 -8.71 9.96 -11.28
C LEU A 204 -9.97 9.71 -12.12
N ASP A 205 -10.18 10.50 -13.16
CA ASP A 205 -11.28 10.31 -14.11
C ASP A 205 -11.11 9.01 -14.93
N SER A 206 -9.87 8.61 -15.16
CA SER A 206 -9.52 7.35 -15.83
C SER A 206 -8.08 6.93 -15.53
N ALA A 207 -7.77 5.67 -15.78
CA ALA A 207 -6.42 5.13 -15.64
C ALA A 207 -5.38 5.83 -16.55
N SER A 208 -5.81 6.48 -17.60
CA SER A 208 -4.93 7.16 -18.59
C SER A 208 -4.93 8.68 -18.49
N GLN A 209 -5.50 9.25 -17.45
CA GLN A 209 -5.63 10.72 -17.29
C GLN A 209 -4.27 11.43 -17.35
N PHE A 210 -3.26 10.87 -16.70
CA PHE A 210 -1.88 11.41 -16.71
C PHE A 210 -0.97 10.52 -17.54
N LYS A 211 -1.26 10.40 -18.83
CA LYS A 211 -0.45 9.60 -19.73
C LYS A 211 1.00 10.14 -19.78
N PRO A 212 2.01 9.31 -19.47
CA PRO A 212 3.40 9.74 -19.54
C PRO A 212 3.88 9.91 -21.00
N ILE A 213 5.05 10.54 -21.17
CA ILE A 213 5.76 10.55 -22.44
C ILE A 213 5.99 9.09 -22.88
N PRO A 214 5.77 8.71 -24.15
CA PRO A 214 5.97 7.33 -24.59
C PRO A 214 7.39 6.82 -24.37
N ALA A 215 7.52 5.51 -24.09
CA ALA A 215 8.82 4.83 -24.04
C ALA A 215 9.55 4.96 -25.38
N PHE A 216 10.88 4.95 -25.37
CA PHE A 216 11.66 4.91 -26.60
C PHE A 216 11.32 3.69 -27.44
N THR A 217 11.23 3.89 -28.74
CA THR A 217 11.03 2.78 -29.68
C THR A 217 12.23 1.83 -29.63
N PHE A 218 11.95 0.55 -29.52
CA PHE A 218 12.98 -0.49 -29.56
C PHE A 218 13.85 -0.36 -30.80
N SER A 219 15.15 -0.37 -30.62
CA SER A 219 16.14 -0.35 -31.70
C SER A 219 17.46 -0.92 -31.22
N LEU A 220 18.11 -1.72 -32.04
CA LEU A 220 19.47 -2.26 -31.80
C LEU A 220 20.56 -1.38 -32.40
N ASP A 221 20.21 -0.28 -33.06
CA ASP A 221 21.21 0.71 -33.50
C ASP A 221 21.87 1.34 -32.27
N LYS A 222 23.21 1.23 -32.21
CA LYS A 222 24.03 1.72 -31.08
C LYS A 222 23.87 3.22 -30.83
N ASN A 223 23.47 3.99 -31.81
CA ASN A 223 23.24 5.43 -31.72
C ASN A 223 21.80 5.79 -31.27
N SER A 224 20.88 4.84 -31.29
CA SER A 224 19.50 5.06 -30.90
C SER A 224 19.37 5.45 -29.43
N PRO A 225 18.39 6.28 -29.06
CA PRO A 225 18.11 6.59 -27.65
C PRO A 225 17.87 5.34 -26.81
N PHE A 226 17.11 4.36 -27.34
CA PHE A 226 16.83 3.11 -26.65
C PHE A 226 18.08 2.32 -26.33
N PHE A 227 18.96 2.08 -27.32
CA PHE A 227 20.18 1.27 -27.10
C PHE A 227 21.15 1.95 -26.14
N LYS A 228 21.22 3.29 -26.14
CA LYS A 228 22.01 4.04 -25.16
C LYS A 228 21.55 3.79 -23.73
N GLU A 229 20.24 3.73 -23.47
CA GLU A 229 19.71 3.37 -22.16
C GLU A 229 20.03 1.93 -21.77
N VAL A 230 19.96 0.98 -22.72
CA VAL A 230 20.36 -0.41 -22.49
C VAL A 230 21.83 -0.47 -22.06
N GLN A 231 22.72 0.27 -22.78
CA GLN A 231 24.14 0.35 -22.41
C GLN A 231 24.37 1.03 -21.07
N GLU A 232 23.61 2.08 -20.73
CA GLU A 232 23.69 2.74 -19.42
C GLU A 232 23.41 1.75 -18.30
N VAL A 233 22.33 0.96 -18.37
CA VAL A 233 22.00 -0.08 -17.38
C VAL A 233 23.13 -1.10 -17.26
N TYR A 234 23.61 -1.63 -18.39
CA TYR A 234 24.70 -2.60 -18.43
C TYR A 234 26.00 -2.08 -17.78
N ASN A 235 26.39 -0.86 -18.14
CA ASN A 235 27.64 -0.25 -17.66
C ASN A 235 27.55 0.08 -16.16
N ILE A 236 26.42 0.63 -15.70
CA ILE A 236 26.19 0.93 -14.28
C ILE A 236 26.26 -0.35 -13.45
N SER A 237 25.57 -1.43 -13.86
CA SER A 237 25.57 -2.69 -13.12
C SER A 237 26.99 -3.29 -13.02
N LYS A 238 27.78 -3.24 -14.10
CA LYS A 238 29.19 -3.69 -14.07
C LYS A 238 30.05 -2.87 -13.14
N GLN A 239 29.86 -1.56 -13.10
CA GLN A 239 30.58 -0.68 -12.18
C GLN A 239 30.23 -1.01 -10.72
N MET A 240 28.95 -1.26 -10.42
CA MET A 240 28.50 -1.59 -9.07
C MET A 240 29.00 -2.96 -8.61
N ILE A 241 28.94 -3.97 -9.46
CA ILE A 241 29.51 -5.31 -9.17
C ILE A 241 31.00 -5.18 -8.85
N LYS A 242 31.73 -4.34 -9.59
CA LYS A 242 33.17 -4.06 -9.33
C LYS A 242 33.41 -3.35 -8.00
N LYS A 243 32.50 -2.45 -7.58
CA LYS A 243 32.55 -1.77 -6.26
C LYS A 243 32.28 -2.72 -5.09
N GLY A 244 31.55 -3.82 -5.33
CA GLY A 244 31.14 -4.81 -4.34
C GLY A 244 29.85 -4.43 -3.58
N ASP A 245 29.39 -5.36 -2.74
CA ASP A 245 28.09 -5.28 -2.03
C ASP A 245 28.00 -4.11 -1.04
N ASP A 246 29.14 -3.55 -0.65
CA ASP A 246 29.20 -2.39 0.25
C ASP A 246 28.91 -1.05 -0.44
N SER A 247 28.77 -1.03 -1.78
CA SER A 247 28.44 0.22 -2.48
C SER A 247 27.10 0.79 -2.04
N GLU A 248 27.01 2.11 -1.94
CA GLU A 248 25.77 2.79 -1.52
C GLU A 248 24.62 2.52 -2.51
N GLU A 249 24.94 2.42 -3.80
CA GLU A 249 23.97 2.14 -4.85
C GLU A 249 23.35 0.74 -4.70
N ILE A 250 24.15 -0.28 -4.33
CA ILE A 250 23.65 -1.64 -4.06
C ILE A 250 22.78 -1.66 -2.80
N LYS A 251 23.26 -1.01 -1.71
CA LYS A 251 22.47 -0.86 -0.48
C LYS A 251 21.13 -0.15 -0.72
N MET A 252 21.14 0.88 -1.55
CA MET A 252 19.94 1.58 -1.99
C MET A 252 19.01 0.65 -2.79
N ALA A 253 19.54 -0.10 -3.75
CA ALA A 253 18.76 -1.07 -4.53
C ALA A 253 18.13 -2.14 -3.64
N GLN A 254 18.86 -2.67 -2.67
CA GLN A 254 18.38 -3.70 -1.74
C GLN A 254 17.33 -3.16 -0.78
N PHE A 255 17.49 -1.95 -0.25
CA PHE A 255 16.54 -1.31 0.66
C PHE A 255 15.16 -1.11 0.00
N TRP A 256 15.12 -0.68 -1.24
CA TRP A 256 13.90 -0.48 -2.00
C TRP A 256 13.48 -1.72 -2.83
N ASP A 257 14.04 -2.90 -2.56
CA ASP A 257 13.63 -4.13 -3.26
C ASP A 257 12.32 -4.70 -2.69
N CYS A 258 11.24 -4.03 -2.98
CA CYS A 258 9.89 -4.39 -2.57
C CYS A 258 9.23 -5.32 -3.60
N ASN A 259 9.91 -6.40 -3.99
CA ASN A 259 9.40 -7.39 -4.94
C ASN A 259 8.97 -8.67 -4.20
N PRO A 260 7.65 -8.95 -4.04
CA PRO A 260 7.19 -10.14 -3.35
C PRO A 260 7.45 -11.45 -4.14
N TYR A 261 7.85 -11.34 -5.41
CA TYR A 261 8.10 -12.48 -6.29
C TYR A 261 9.55 -12.90 -6.35
N VAL A 262 10.41 -12.37 -5.49
CA VAL A 262 11.81 -12.82 -5.41
C VAL A 262 11.82 -14.29 -5.01
N SER A 263 12.41 -15.13 -5.88
CA SER A 263 12.52 -16.56 -5.67
C SER A 263 13.97 -16.98 -5.52
N VAL A 264 14.20 -17.93 -4.62
CA VAL A 264 15.51 -18.56 -4.39
C VAL A 264 15.37 -20.04 -4.64
N THR A 265 16.24 -20.59 -5.49
CA THR A 265 16.28 -22.04 -5.76
C THR A 265 17.23 -22.70 -4.76
N GLN A 266 16.76 -23.72 -4.04
CA GLN A 266 17.56 -24.57 -3.17
C GLN A 266 17.34 -26.04 -3.60
N GLY A 267 18.36 -26.64 -4.18
CA GLY A 267 18.25 -27.96 -4.77
C GLY A 267 17.23 -27.97 -5.93
N HIS A 268 16.19 -28.78 -5.82
CA HIS A 268 15.10 -28.87 -6.80
C HIS A 268 13.87 -28.05 -6.47
N MET A 269 13.90 -27.26 -5.39
CA MET A 269 12.76 -26.46 -4.93
C MET A 269 13.04 -24.97 -5.07
N MET A 270 11.98 -24.22 -5.40
CA MET A 270 11.98 -22.76 -5.47
C MET A 270 11.19 -22.21 -4.28
N PHE A 271 11.79 -21.28 -3.57
CA PHE A 271 11.19 -20.62 -2.40
C PHE A 271 11.00 -19.13 -2.67
N ALA A 272 9.86 -18.59 -2.26
CA ALA A 272 9.65 -17.14 -2.28
C ALA A 272 10.37 -16.47 -1.11
N LYS A 273 11.13 -15.43 -1.39
CA LYS A 273 11.68 -14.55 -0.35
C LYS A 273 10.64 -13.48 -0.02
N LYS A 274 10.11 -13.52 1.20
CA LYS A 274 9.07 -12.57 1.63
C LYS A 274 9.63 -11.15 1.69
N LYS A 275 8.97 -10.22 1.00
CA LYS A 275 9.27 -8.78 1.00
C LYS A 275 7.97 -8.00 0.93
N ILE A 276 7.93 -6.83 1.58
CA ILE A 276 6.79 -5.93 1.47
C ILE A 276 6.66 -5.37 0.05
N THR A 277 5.46 -4.93 -0.31
CA THR A 277 5.23 -4.25 -1.59
C THR A 277 5.60 -2.76 -1.48
N PRO A 278 5.84 -2.06 -2.62
CA PRO A 278 6.10 -0.62 -2.56
C PRO A 278 5.00 0.18 -1.86
N GLY A 279 3.74 -0.22 -2.04
CA GLY A 279 2.61 0.38 -1.33
C GLY A 279 2.69 0.17 0.18
N ALA A 280 3.03 -1.05 0.64
CA ALA A 280 3.20 -1.34 2.06
C ALA A 280 4.36 -0.54 2.69
N HIS A 281 5.47 -0.36 1.96
CA HIS A 281 6.58 0.48 2.40
C HIS A 281 6.11 1.93 2.66
N TRP A 282 5.36 2.53 1.71
CA TRP A 282 4.83 3.89 1.87
C TRP A 282 3.75 3.99 2.95
N MET A 283 2.98 2.95 3.22
CA MET A 283 2.11 2.87 4.40
C MET A 283 2.93 2.85 5.70
N GLY A 284 4.07 2.15 5.72
CA GLY A 284 5.03 2.18 6.84
C GLY A 284 5.61 3.58 7.06
N ILE A 285 5.99 4.29 5.99
CA ILE A 285 6.45 5.69 6.08
C ILE A 285 5.34 6.61 6.62
N ALA A 286 4.08 6.40 6.23
CA ALA A 286 2.94 7.14 6.78
C ALA A 286 2.77 6.89 8.30
N LYS A 287 3.01 5.65 8.77
CA LYS A 287 3.09 5.32 10.20
C LYS A 287 4.18 6.12 10.90
N ILE A 288 5.41 6.05 10.39
CA ILE A 288 6.56 6.77 10.96
C ILE A 288 6.27 8.28 11.06
N ALA A 289 5.68 8.87 10.01
CA ALA A 289 5.33 10.29 9.99
C ALA A 289 4.23 10.63 11.01
N SER A 290 3.21 9.79 11.14
CA SER A 290 2.12 9.96 12.12
C SER A 290 2.66 9.92 13.55
N ILE A 291 3.49 8.93 13.88
CA ILE A 291 4.12 8.80 15.19
C ILE A 291 5.02 10.00 15.48
N LYS A 292 5.92 10.33 14.56
CA LYS A 292 6.86 11.44 14.74
C LYS A 292 6.20 12.80 14.92
N SER A 293 5.06 13.03 14.28
CA SER A 293 4.28 14.27 14.39
C SER A 293 3.32 14.29 15.57
N ASN A 294 3.28 13.24 16.40
CA ASN A 294 2.28 13.04 17.45
C ASN A 294 0.85 13.23 16.92
N ALA A 295 0.56 12.66 15.75
CA ALA A 295 -0.76 12.74 15.15
C ALA A 295 -1.80 12.06 16.07
N ASP A 296 -2.94 12.69 16.27
CA ASP A 296 -4.07 12.07 16.94
C ASP A 296 -4.68 10.95 16.09
N PHE A 297 -5.66 10.23 16.65
CA PHE A 297 -6.31 9.12 15.96
C PHE A 297 -6.92 9.54 14.62
N ALA A 298 -7.61 10.67 14.58
CA ALA A 298 -8.29 11.14 13.37
C ALA A 298 -7.28 11.57 12.28
N LYS A 299 -6.21 12.27 12.64
CA LYS A 299 -5.13 12.64 11.72
C LYS A 299 -4.37 11.41 11.21
N THR A 300 -4.18 10.40 12.06
CA THR A 300 -3.56 9.12 11.67
C THR A 300 -4.40 8.40 10.63
N VAL A 301 -5.71 8.24 10.86
CA VAL A 301 -6.64 7.65 9.89
C VAL A 301 -6.67 8.45 8.58
N PHE A 302 -6.71 9.78 8.66
CA PHE A 302 -6.65 10.66 7.50
C PHE A 302 -5.38 10.44 6.66
N ALA A 303 -4.20 10.41 7.30
CA ALA A 303 -2.92 10.22 6.62
C ALA A 303 -2.87 8.87 5.88
N TYR A 304 -3.23 7.78 6.54
CA TYR A 304 -3.28 6.46 5.91
C TYR A 304 -4.29 6.41 4.76
N THR A 305 -5.46 6.98 4.95
CA THR A 305 -6.52 6.96 3.91
C THR A 305 -6.06 7.72 2.67
N LYS A 306 -5.57 8.94 2.81
CA LYS A 306 -5.14 9.76 1.66
C LYS A 306 -3.97 9.10 0.93
N THR A 307 -3.01 8.54 1.68
CA THR A 307 -1.86 7.81 1.12
C THR A 307 -2.30 6.55 0.38
N SER A 308 -3.18 5.74 0.96
CA SER A 308 -3.67 4.51 0.31
C SER A 308 -4.48 4.79 -0.97
N ILE A 309 -5.24 5.89 -1.02
CA ILE A 309 -5.94 6.34 -2.24
C ILE A 309 -4.93 6.65 -3.35
N GLY A 310 -3.85 7.38 -3.03
CA GLY A 310 -2.82 7.70 -4.01
C GLY A 310 -2.04 6.48 -4.49
N ILE A 311 -1.71 5.56 -3.58
CA ILE A 311 -1.06 4.29 -3.93
C ILE A 311 -1.95 3.49 -4.90
N PHE A 312 -3.24 3.40 -4.63
CA PHE A 312 -4.18 2.63 -5.45
C PHE A 312 -4.35 3.23 -6.85
N ASP A 313 -4.65 4.52 -6.96
CA ASP A 313 -4.78 5.22 -8.24
C ASP A 313 -3.45 5.23 -9.01
N GLY A 314 -2.33 5.38 -8.30
CA GLY A 314 -0.99 5.29 -8.86
C GLY A 314 -0.71 3.93 -9.51
N PHE A 315 -1.08 2.82 -8.84
CA PHE A 315 -0.94 1.48 -9.44
C PHE A 315 -1.87 1.27 -10.65
N ILE A 316 -3.11 1.75 -10.59
CA ILE A 316 -4.06 1.63 -11.72
C ILE A 316 -3.49 2.34 -12.95
N SER A 317 -3.04 3.58 -12.80
CA SER A 317 -2.50 4.37 -13.90
C SER A 317 -1.17 3.79 -14.42
N CYS A 318 -0.27 3.39 -13.53
CA CYS A 318 1.00 2.76 -13.90
C CYS A 318 0.78 1.44 -14.66
N TRP A 319 -0.10 0.57 -14.19
CA TRP A 319 -0.40 -0.72 -14.84
C TRP A 319 -1.09 -0.55 -16.19
N ASN A 320 -1.97 0.45 -16.32
CA ASN A 320 -2.53 0.81 -17.61
C ASN A 320 -1.43 1.13 -18.63
N GLU A 321 -0.43 1.93 -18.26
CA GLU A 321 0.68 2.26 -19.16
C GLU A 321 1.60 1.06 -19.41
N LYS A 322 1.92 0.25 -18.39
CA LYS A 322 2.75 -0.94 -18.52
C LYS A 322 2.23 -1.90 -19.61
N PHE A 323 0.98 -2.27 -19.50
CA PHE A 323 0.38 -3.24 -20.43
C PHE A 323 0.00 -2.63 -21.80
N LYS A 324 -0.14 -1.32 -21.86
CA LYS A 324 -0.31 -0.60 -23.13
C LYS A 324 1.01 -0.46 -23.90
N SER A 325 2.08 -0.06 -23.24
CA SER A 325 3.42 0.07 -23.84
C SER A 325 4.03 -1.30 -24.12
N ASN A 326 3.78 -2.28 -23.26
CA ASN A 326 4.33 -3.63 -23.35
C ASN A 326 5.85 -3.64 -23.58
N ALA A 327 6.58 -2.73 -22.91
CA ALA A 327 8.00 -2.50 -23.15
C ALA A 327 8.88 -3.63 -22.58
N VAL A 328 9.91 -4.01 -23.31
CA VAL A 328 10.87 -5.05 -22.95
C VAL A 328 11.78 -4.63 -21.80
N ARG A 329 12.13 -5.57 -20.92
CA ARG A 329 13.04 -5.36 -19.79
C ARG A 329 14.51 -5.32 -20.19
N PRO A 330 15.37 -4.60 -19.44
CA PRO A 330 16.82 -4.58 -19.67
C PRO A 330 17.45 -5.99 -19.73
N GLU A 331 17.05 -6.87 -18.82
CA GLU A 331 17.56 -8.25 -18.75
C GLU A 331 17.39 -9.00 -20.06
N THR A 332 16.20 -8.93 -20.65
CA THR A 332 15.93 -9.59 -21.95
C THR A 332 16.84 -9.05 -23.06
N VAL A 333 16.98 -7.73 -23.16
CA VAL A 333 17.77 -7.12 -24.26
C VAL A 333 19.26 -7.36 -24.05
N ILE A 334 19.74 -7.20 -22.83
CA ILE A 334 21.17 -7.40 -22.52
C ILE A 334 21.57 -8.85 -22.75
N ASN A 335 20.79 -9.83 -22.27
CA ASN A 335 21.12 -11.24 -22.47
C ASN A 335 21.07 -11.64 -23.95
N GLN A 336 20.15 -11.12 -24.73
CA GLN A 336 20.02 -11.48 -26.14
C GLN A 336 21.06 -10.80 -27.05
N HIS A 337 21.55 -9.58 -26.69
CA HIS A 337 22.30 -8.75 -27.65
C HIS A 337 23.64 -8.20 -27.16
N ILE A 338 23.98 -8.33 -25.86
CA ILE A 338 25.22 -7.79 -25.28
C ILE A 338 26.02 -8.84 -24.52
N ASP A 339 25.40 -9.51 -23.54
CA ASP A 339 26.07 -10.42 -22.62
C ASP A 339 25.06 -11.45 -22.11
N GLU A 340 25.10 -12.66 -22.64
CA GLU A 340 24.15 -13.75 -22.34
C GLU A 340 24.16 -14.18 -20.87
N ASN A 341 25.26 -13.94 -20.16
CA ASN A 341 25.44 -14.32 -18.76
C ASN A 341 25.15 -13.20 -17.79
N TRP A 342 24.78 -12.00 -18.29
CA TRP A 342 24.48 -10.87 -17.44
C TRP A 342 23.24 -11.13 -16.58
N LYS A 343 23.32 -10.73 -15.32
CA LYS A 343 22.18 -10.76 -14.38
C LYS A 343 22.01 -9.40 -13.75
N PRO A 344 20.77 -8.92 -13.61
CA PRO A 344 20.50 -7.71 -12.83
C PRO A 344 20.82 -7.96 -11.34
N ILE A 345 21.10 -6.91 -10.60
CA ILE A 345 21.33 -6.97 -9.14
C ILE A 345 20.04 -7.36 -8.40
N LEU A 346 18.92 -6.88 -8.88
CA LEU A 346 17.59 -7.27 -8.39
C LEU A 346 16.90 -8.17 -9.39
N GLN A 347 16.12 -9.13 -8.89
CA GLN A 347 15.31 -9.97 -9.77
C GLN A 347 14.28 -9.14 -10.54
N THR A 348 14.25 -9.32 -11.86
CA THR A 348 13.29 -8.65 -12.74
C THR A 348 11.87 -9.09 -12.41
N PRO A 349 10.94 -8.17 -12.10
CA PRO A 349 9.57 -8.53 -11.75
C PRO A 349 8.73 -8.87 -13.01
N PRO A 350 7.69 -9.74 -12.86
CA PRO A 350 6.97 -10.33 -13.97
C PRO A 350 5.88 -9.42 -14.58
N PHE A 351 6.28 -8.28 -15.11
CA PHE A 351 5.41 -7.34 -15.84
C PHE A 351 6.23 -6.38 -16.72
N PRO A 352 5.60 -5.73 -17.73
CA PRO A 352 6.29 -4.82 -18.65
C PRO A 352 7.08 -3.71 -17.95
N GLU A 353 8.09 -3.23 -18.65
CA GLU A 353 9.08 -2.33 -18.09
C GLU A 353 8.52 -0.94 -17.77
N TYR A 354 7.84 -0.29 -18.74
CA TYR A 354 7.50 1.14 -18.74
C TYR A 354 6.08 1.41 -18.20
N THR A 355 5.88 2.36 -17.28
CA THR A 355 6.81 3.15 -16.48
C THR A 355 7.24 2.37 -15.23
N SER A 356 8.28 2.86 -14.51
CA SER A 356 8.71 2.26 -13.25
C SER A 356 7.63 2.38 -12.17
N GLY A 357 7.13 1.23 -11.66
CA GLY A 357 6.10 1.21 -10.62
C GLY A 357 6.54 1.87 -9.32
N HIS A 358 7.81 1.65 -8.90
CA HIS A 358 8.39 2.32 -7.73
C HIS A 358 8.41 3.83 -7.91
N SER A 359 8.78 4.34 -9.11
CA SER A 359 8.82 5.77 -9.37
C SER A 359 7.43 6.40 -9.26
N VAL A 360 6.41 5.78 -9.89
CA VAL A 360 5.03 6.29 -9.87
C VAL A 360 4.46 6.30 -8.46
N VAL A 361 4.50 5.16 -7.77
CA VAL A 361 3.88 5.03 -6.45
C VAL A 361 4.62 5.87 -5.40
N SER A 362 5.96 5.92 -5.47
CA SER A 362 6.74 6.69 -4.50
C SER A 362 6.52 8.19 -4.64
N MET A 363 6.56 8.73 -5.86
CA MET A 363 6.34 10.17 -6.05
C MET A 363 4.90 10.59 -5.73
N CYS A 364 3.91 9.74 -6.06
CA CYS A 364 2.52 9.99 -5.67
C CYS A 364 2.37 10.01 -4.14
N SER A 365 2.92 9.02 -3.44
CA SER A 365 2.88 8.96 -1.98
C SER A 365 3.62 10.12 -1.32
N ALA A 366 4.78 10.52 -1.88
CA ALA A 366 5.56 11.65 -1.38
C ALA A 366 4.79 12.97 -1.50
N SER A 367 4.15 13.26 -2.66
CA SER A 367 3.29 14.45 -2.81
C SER A 367 2.18 14.48 -1.77
N ILE A 368 1.52 13.34 -1.52
CA ILE A 368 0.44 13.24 -0.55
C ILE A 368 0.95 13.43 0.87
N LEU A 369 2.00 12.72 1.30
CA LEU A 369 2.54 12.83 2.65
C LEU A 369 3.10 14.23 2.92
N THR A 370 3.72 14.87 1.91
CA THR A 370 4.13 16.27 1.99
C THR A 370 2.94 17.18 2.25
N SER A 371 1.80 16.95 1.59
CA SER A 371 0.57 17.74 1.84
C SER A 371 -0.01 17.57 3.24
N VAL A 372 0.27 16.44 3.90
CA VAL A 372 -0.25 16.11 5.24
C VAL A 372 0.68 16.56 6.36
N PHE A 373 1.99 16.40 6.18
CA PHE A 373 2.99 16.58 7.23
C PHE A 373 3.95 17.75 6.97
N GLY A 374 3.87 18.38 5.81
CA GLY A 374 4.69 19.52 5.42
C GLY A 374 5.95 19.14 4.63
N ASP A 375 6.53 20.18 4.02
CA ASP A 375 7.81 20.07 3.33
C ASP A 375 8.96 19.83 4.32
N ASN A 376 10.04 19.22 3.81
CA ASN A 376 11.26 18.98 4.60
C ASN A 376 11.05 18.14 5.86
N PHE A 377 10.05 17.26 5.86
CA PHE A 377 9.79 16.34 6.95
C PHE A 377 10.89 15.27 6.99
N ALA A 378 11.88 15.47 7.86
CA ALA A 378 12.98 14.51 8.04
C ALA A 378 12.53 13.33 8.89
N TYR A 379 12.92 12.10 8.54
CA TYR A 379 12.59 10.88 9.29
C TYR A 379 13.62 9.78 9.13
N ALA A 380 13.57 8.81 10.02
CA ALA A 380 14.33 7.58 9.95
C ALA A 380 13.35 6.46 9.52
N ASP A 381 13.65 5.84 8.40
CA ASP A 381 12.86 4.74 7.83
C ASP A 381 13.39 3.41 8.36
N ASP A 382 12.61 2.74 9.17
CA ASP A 382 12.90 1.44 9.79
C ASP A 382 12.04 0.30 9.21
N THR A 383 11.29 0.54 8.15
CA THR A 383 10.34 -0.41 7.56
C THR A 383 11.00 -1.73 7.14
N GLU A 384 12.26 -1.69 6.71
CA GLU A 384 13.03 -2.84 6.23
C GLU A 384 13.89 -3.53 7.32
N VAL A 385 13.89 -3.01 8.56
CA VAL A 385 14.66 -3.59 9.67
C VAL A 385 14.24 -5.02 9.98
N GLN A 386 12.95 -5.33 9.89
CA GLN A 386 12.43 -6.70 10.04
C GLN A 386 13.00 -7.71 9.02
N PHE A 387 13.57 -7.22 7.92
CA PHE A 387 14.23 -8.03 6.88
C PHE A 387 15.75 -7.99 6.97
N GLY A 388 16.30 -7.43 8.06
CA GLY A 388 17.74 -7.36 8.33
C GLY A 388 18.47 -6.20 7.65
N LEU A 389 17.74 -5.23 7.08
CA LEU A 389 18.36 -4.06 6.45
C LEU A 389 18.48 -2.90 7.47
N PRO A 390 19.50 -2.05 7.35
CA PRO A 390 19.71 -0.94 8.27
C PRO A 390 18.67 0.17 8.06
N ILE A 391 18.41 0.95 9.12
CA ILE A 391 17.60 2.16 9.07
C ILE A 391 18.21 3.15 8.07
N ARG A 392 17.38 3.73 7.20
CA ARG A 392 17.77 4.82 6.30
C ARG A 392 17.16 6.15 6.76
N LYS A 393 17.94 7.24 6.60
CA LYS A 393 17.49 8.58 7.04
C LYS A 393 17.22 9.47 5.82
N PHE A 394 16.05 10.07 5.80
CA PHE A 394 15.62 10.96 4.73
C PHE A 394 15.33 12.36 5.29
N LYS A 395 15.61 13.38 4.47
CA LYS A 395 15.34 14.78 4.79
C LYS A 395 13.92 15.22 4.40
N SER A 396 13.29 14.45 3.50
CA SER A 396 11.93 14.71 2.99
C SER A 396 11.35 13.44 2.35
N PHE A 397 10.03 13.40 2.17
CA PHE A 397 9.37 12.34 1.40
C PHE A 397 9.79 12.34 -0.07
N ASP A 398 9.97 13.53 -0.67
CA ASP A 398 10.45 13.69 -2.04
C ASP A 398 11.86 13.09 -2.22
N GLY A 399 12.75 13.31 -1.26
CA GLY A 399 14.10 12.72 -1.27
C GLY A 399 14.05 11.19 -1.23
N ALA A 400 13.21 10.61 -0.40
CA ALA A 400 12.99 9.16 -0.32
C ALA A 400 12.40 8.60 -1.63
N ALA A 401 11.42 9.29 -2.22
CA ALA A 401 10.80 8.88 -3.48
C ALA A 401 11.79 8.88 -4.64
N LYS A 402 12.66 9.89 -4.73
CA LYS A 402 13.75 9.94 -5.72
C LYS A 402 14.76 8.81 -5.54
N GLU A 403 15.09 8.49 -4.29
CA GLU A 403 15.96 7.35 -4.00
C GLU A 403 15.29 6.03 -4.40
N ALA A 404 14.03 5.82 -4.03
CA ALA A 404 13.25 4.65 -4.43
C ALA A 404 13.16 4.49 -5.95
N ALA A 405 13.00 5.60 -6.68
CA ALA A 405 12.99 5.60 -8.14
C ALA A 405 14.35 5.20 -8.73
N MET A 406 15.45 5.86 -8.30
CA MET A 406 16.80 5.59 -8.80
C MET A 406 17.31 4.21 -8.43
N SER A 407 16.86 3.64 -7.31
CA SER A 407 17.19 2.28 -6.88
C SER A 407 16.92 1.22 -7.96
N ARG A 408 15.97 1.49 -8.85
CA ARG A 408 15.58 0.56 -9.93
C ARG A 408 16.59 0.54 -11.09
N LEU A 409 17.27 1.67 -11.35
CA LEU A 409 18.40 1.73 -12.27
C LEU A 409 19.59 0.94 -11.72
N TYR A 410 19.90 1.17 -10.44
CA TYR A 410 20.97 0.44 -9.75
C TYR A 410 20.67 -1.05 -9.63
N GLY A 411 19.40 -1.40 -9.46
CA GLY A 411 18.91 -2.80 -9.52
C GLY A 411 19.03 -3.47 -10.88
N GLY A 412 19.24 -2.70 -11.95
CA GLY A 412 19.40 -3.23 -13.32
C GLY A 412 18.09 -3.64 -13.99
N ILE A 413 16.92 -3.24 -13.46
CA ILE A 413 15.62 -3.73 -13.91
C ILE A 413 14.74 -2.69 -14.60
N HIS A 414 15.20 -1.44 -14.69
CA HIS A 414 14.52 -0.35 -15.39
C HIS A 414 15.51 0.54 -16.15
N TYR A 415 15.04 1.07 -17.27
CA TYR A 415 15.73 2.13 -18.00
C TYR A 415 15.52 3.49 -17.32
N LYS A 416 16.44 4.42 -17.54
CA LYS A 416 16.38 5.74 -16.91
C LYS A 416 15.14 6.54 -17.31
N SER A 417 14.74 6.48 -18.57
CA SER A 417 13.50 7.14 -19.03
C SER A 417 12.25 6.65 -18.32
N ALA A 418 12.14 5.33 -18.08
CA ALA A 418 11.01 4.77 -17.33
C ALA A 418 10.98 5.24 -15.87
N ILE A 419 12.15 5.50 -15.29
CA ILE A 419 12.29 6.02 -13.94
C ILE A 419 11.88 7.49 -13.89
N VAL A 420 12.45 8.32 -14.75
CA VAL A 420 12.21 9.78 -14.77
C VAL A 420 10.75 10.07 -15.14
N ASN A 421 10.26 9.51 -16.24
CA ASN A 421 8.88 9.69 -16.66
C ASN A 421 7.88 9.07 -15.65
N GLY A 422 8.31 8.02 -14.95
CA GLY A 422 7.54 7.45 -13.84
C GLY A 422 7.44 8.37 -12.62
N MET A 423 8.50 9.12 -12.29
CA MET A 423 8.45 10.13 -11.24
C MET A 423 7.48 11.25 -11.60
N ASP A 424 7.56 11.80 -12.82
CA ASP A 424 6.65 12.84 -13.30
C ASP A 424 5.20 12.35 -13.32
N HIS A 425 4.98 11.12 -13.78
CA HIS A 425 3.67 10.47 -13.80
C HIS A 425 3.09 10.37 -12.39
N GLY A 426 3.87 9.86 -11.43
CA GLY A 426 3.45 9.74 -10.04
C GLY A 426 3.20 11.09 -9.37
N LYS A 427 4.05 12.07 -9.63
CA LYS A 427 3.89 13.43 -9.11
C LYS A 427 2.59 14.07 -9.61
N ASN A 428 2.29 13.98 -10.91
CA ASN A 428 1.06 14.51 -11.47
C ASN A 428 -0.19 13.88 -10.85
N ILE A 429 -0.18 12.56 -10.59
CA ILE A 429 -1.27 11.87 -9.89
C ILE A 429 -1.39 12.38 -8.45
N GLY A 430 -0.28 12.43 -7.71
CA GLY A 430 -0.27 12.88 -6.32
C GLY A 430 -0.76 14.31 -6.17
N ASP A 431 -0.26 15.23 -7.00
CA ASP A 431 -0.65 16.64 -6.99
C ASP A 431 -2.14 16.81 -7.35
N PHE A 432 -2.65 16.02 -8.31
CA PHE A 432 -4.07 16.03 -8.65
C PHE A 432 -4.94 15.58 -7.49
N ILE A 433 -4.57 14.49 -6.80
CA ILE A 433 -5.30 14.01 -5.62
C ILE A 433 -5.25 15.05 -4.50
N VAL A 434 -4.09 15.66 -4.27
CA VAL A 434 -3.93 16.71 -3.25
C VAL A 434 -4.82 17.92 -3.54
N GLY A 435 -4.91 18.33 -4.82
CA GLY A 435 -5.69 19.51 -5.23
C GLY A 435 -7.20 19.28 -5.31
N ASN A 436 -7.64 18.06 -5.63
CA ASN A 436 -9.05 17.79 -5.92
C ASN A 436 -9.79 17.02 -4.82
N LEU A 437 -9.10 16.21 -4.02
CA LEU A 437 -9.71 15.45 -2.92
C LEU A 437 -9.73 16.30 -1.64
N LYS A 438 -10.88 16.88 -1.36
CA LYS A 438 -11.09 17.73 -0.17
C LYS A 438 -11.45 16.87 1.04
N MET A 439 -10.46 16.56 1.87
CA MET A 439 -10.62 15.78 3.10
C MET A 439 -10.63 16.65 4.36
N ILE A 440 -10.23 17.92 4.26
CA ILE A 440 -10.19 18.91 5.35
C ILE A 440 -11.04 20.10 4.94
N LYS A 441 -11.80 20.69 5.94
CA LYS A 441 -12.66 21.88 5.76
C LYS A 441 -11.86 23.13 5.50
#